data_c0cb7af6f3f97137181fe84947429be5
#
_entry.id   c0cb7af6f3f97137181fe84947429be5
#
_cell.length_a   1.000
_cell.length_b   1.000
_cell.length_c   1.000
_cell.angle_alpha   90.00
_cell.angle_beta   90.00
_cell.angle_gamma   90.00
#
_symmetry.space_group_name_H-M   'P 1'
#
loop_
_entity.id
_entity.type
_entity.pdbx_description
1 polymer ?
#
loop_
_entity_poly.entity_id
_entity_poly.type
_entity_poly.pdbx_seq_one_letter_code
_entity_poly.pdbx_strand_id
1 'polypeptide(L)'
;AAAQAMVNGHLSAMGNLPPLKPSRSVMRYDMRYVNLAGPMCAEDLVAWLKAEGMGTALFAGPPGTGKTQLAAELARQLGRKLVVKTASDILSKWYGESERNVAAMFRDCDPEHELLFLDEGDVLLTDRSQSSHRADRGVTAEFLRWLECFEGVFVCATNHAAQLDPAMTRRFTHRLTFLPMTASQRGSLLAEMALGDAQAPLNSGTEQSLQRLDQLTPGDFANVRRRLRHQPADLTRWLAELTVEQQAKPGAASRSMGFV
;
A
#
# COMPACT_ATOMS: atom_id res chain seq x y z
N ALA A 1 11.68 -29.08 17.21
CA ALA A 1 12.36 -28.75 15.94
C ALA A 1 12.01 -29.76 14.83
N ALA A 2 12.07 -31.07 15.06
CA ALA A 2 11.75 -32.10 14.05
C ALA A 2 10.27 -32.10 13.61
N ALA A 3 9.32 -31.95 14.55
CA ALA A 3 7.89 -31.87 14.24
C ALA A 3 7.55 -30.65 13.38
N GLN A 4 8.18 -29.50 13.62
CA GLN A 4 8.00 -28.28 12.84
C GLN A 4 8.56 -28.42 11.40
N ALA A 5 9.66 -29.14 11.24
CA ALA A 5 10.24 -29.44 9.92
C ALA A 5 9.36 -30.39 9.10
N MET A 6 8.71 -31.37 9.75
CA MET A 6 7.76 -32.29 9.11
C MET A 6 6.48 -31.57 8.66
N VAL A 7 5.92 -30.67 9.49
CA VAL A 7 4.74 -29.88 9.14
C VAL A 7 5.04 -28.93 7.97
N ASN A 8 6.20 -28.28 7.98
CA ASN A 8 6.60 -27.41 6.89
C ASN A 8 6.87 -28.17 5.57
N GLY A 9 7.42 -29.39 5.65
CA GLY A 9 7.58 -30.25 4.48
C GLY A 9 6.26 -30.75 3.89
N HIS A 10 5.27 -31.04 4.72
CA HIS A 10 3.94 -31.47 4.27
C HIS A 10 3.13 -30.31 3.63
N LEU A 11 3.21 -29.11 4.22
CA LEU A 11 2.58 -27.91 3.69
C LEU A 11 3.18 -27.48 2.33
N SER A 12 4.49 -27.65 2.16
CA SER A 12 5.17 -27.39 0.87
C SER A 12 4.73 -28.37 -0.21
N ALA A 13 4.52 -29.65 0.13
CA ALA A 13 4.05 -30.68 -0.81
C ALA A 13 2.57 -30.49 -1.24
N MET A 14 1.77 -29.77 -0.42
CA MET A 14 0.36 -29.44 -0.71
C MET A 14 0.17 -28.08 -1.41
N GLY A 15 1.26 -27.40 -1.80
CA GLY A 15 1.17 -26.09 -2.43
C GLY A 15 0.88 -24.92 -1.46
N ASN A 16 0.73 -25.20 -0.17
CA ASN A 16 0.60 -24.19 0.87
C ASN A 16 2.00 -23.76 1.34
N LEU A 17 2.57 -22.79 0.64
CA LEU A 17 3.76 -22.12 1.14
C LEU A 17 3.42 -21.39 2.46
N PRO A 18 4.28 -21.42 3.50
CA PRO A 18 4.07 -20.63 4.69
C PRO A 18 3.98 -19.15 4.29
N PRO A 19 3.11 -18.37 4.94
CA PRO A 19 2.96 -16.95 4.62
C PRO A 19 4.34 -16.28 4.66
N LEU A 20 4.69 -15.56 3.61
CA LEU A 20 5.91 -14.78 3.54
C LEU A 20 5.96 -13.88 4.78
N LYS A 21 7.01 -14.03 5.58
CA LYS A 21 7.23 -13.13 6.71
C LYS A 21 7.27 -11.71 6.15
N PRO A 22 6.49 -10.78 6.71
CA PRO A 22 6.53 -9.40 6.27
C PRO A 22 8.00 -8.94 6.28
N SER A 23 8.46 -8.41 5.16
CA SER A 23 9.81 -7.85 5.04
C SER A 23 10.02 -6.88 6.19
N ARG A 24 11.06 -7.08 7.00
CA ARG A 24 11.41 -6.10 8.03
C ARG A 24 11.62 -4.78 7.30
N SER A 25 10.73 -3.83 7.52
CA SER A 25 10.86 -2.48 6.96
C SER A 25 12.23 -1.94 7.35
N VAL A 26 13.03 -1.59 6.34
CA VAL A 26 14.36 -0.98 6.55
C VAL A 26 14.20 0.43 7.13
N MET A 27 13.02 1.01 7.00
CA MET A 27 12.65 2.33 7.47
C MET A 27 11.49 2.21 8.47
N ARG A 28 11.60 2.91 9.60
CA ARG A 28 10.47 3.07 10.52
C ARG A 28 9.39 3.87 9.79
N TYR A 29 8.18 3.35 9.76
CA TYR A 29 7.04 4.06 9.19
C TYR A 29 6.76 5.34 9.98
N ASP A 30 6.58 6.45 9.27
CA ASP A 30 6.21 7.73 9.87
C ASP A 30 5.13 8.38 9.01
N MET A 31 3.98 8.67 9.63
CA MET A 31 2.82 9.27 8.95
C MET A 31 3.14 10.65 8.36
N ARG A 32 4.13 11.36 8.88
CA ARG A 32 4.60 12.65 8.34
C ARG A 32 5.02 12.60 6.88
N TYR A 33 5.44 11.42 6.40
CA TYR A 33 5.88 11.22 5.02
C TYR A 33 4.80 10.66 4.10
N VAL A 34 3.58 10.47 4.61
CA VAL A 34 2.42 10.13 3.80
C VAL A 34 1.82 11.42 3.23
N ASN A 35 1.62 11.45 1.91
CA ASN A 35 0.95 12.56 1.23
C ASN A 35 -0.41 12.07 0.72
N LEU A 36 -1.48 12.68 1.21
CA LEU A 36 -2.85 12.36 0.84
C LEU A 36 -3.48 13.55 0.12
N ALA A 37 -4.27 13.26 -0.93
CA ALA A 37 -5.09 14.27 -1.58
C ALA A 37 -6.39 14.50 -0.79
N GLY A 38 -6.83 15.75 -0.77
CA GLY A 38 -8.10 16.12 -0.13
C GLY A 38 -7.96 16.56 1.33
N PRO A 39 -9.07 16.83 2.00
CA PRO A 39 -9.06 17.40 3.35
C PRO A 39 -8.82 16.37 4.47
N MET A 40 -9.04 15.08 4.19
CA MET A 40 -8.91 14.02 5.20
C MET A 40 -7.45 13.62 5.38
N CYS A 41 -6.94 13.70 6.58
CA CYS A 41 -5.63 13.17 6.95
C CYS A 41 -5.75 11.73 7.53
N ALA A 42 -4.62 11.10 7.76
CA ALA A 42 -4.61 9.74 8.30
C ALA A 42 -5.11 9.70 9.76
N GLU A 43 -4.84 10.76 10.52
CA GLU A 43 -5.30 10.94 11.90
C GLU A 43 -6.82 11.06 11.98
N ASP A 44 -7.45 11.78 11.04
CA ASP A 44 -8.92 11.91 10.96
C ASP A 44 -9.57 10.54 10.72
N LEU A 45 -9.00 9.74 9.83
CA LEU A 45 -9.49 8.37 9.58
C LEU A 45 -9.39 7.51 10.83
N VAL A 46 -8.27 7.58 11.56
CA VAL A 46 -8.10 6.87 12.84
C VAL A 46 -9.16 7.30 13.86
N ALA A 47 -9.35 8.60 14.02
CA ALA A 47 -10.32 9.14 14.98
C ALA A 47 -11.74 8.67 14.63
N TRP A 48 -12.09 8.71 13.35
CA TRP A 48 -13.40 8.26 12.88
C TRP A 48 -13.61 6.75 13.12
N LEU A 49 -12.65 5.92 12.72
CA LEU A 49 -12.73 4.45 12.90
C LEU A 49 -12.76 4.05 14.39
N LYS A 50 -12.11 4.82 15.27
CA LYS A 50 -12.21 4.62 16.72
C LYS A 50 -13.60 4.93 17.27
N ALA A 51 -14.23 5.97 16.76
CA ALA A 51 -15.55 6.39 17.22
C ALA A 51 -16.64 5.42 16.77
N GLU A 52 -16.59 4.99 15.50
CA GLU A 52 -17.61 4.10 14.91
C GLU A 52 -17.36 2.62 15.19
N GLY A 53 -16.13 2.21 15.46
CA GLY A 53 -15.74 0.80 15.66
C GLY A 53 -15.71 -0.04 14.40
N MET A 54 -16.29 0.43 13.30
CA MET A 54 -16.38 -0.27 12.00
C MET A 54 -16.27 0.72 10.85
N GLY A 55 -16.00 0.22 9.64
CA GLY A 55 -15.99 1.05 8.43
C GLY A 55 -15.09 0.51 7.34
N THR A 56 -15.28 1.02 6.13
CA THR A 56 -14.55 0.58 4.95
C THR A 56 -13.73 1.72 4.36
N ALA A 57 -12.45 1.48 4.05
CA ALA A 57 -11.59 2.47 3.45
C ALA A 57 -10.90 1.94 2.18
N LEU A 58 -10.85 2.77 1.15
CA LEU A 58 -10.12 2.50 -0.07
C LEU A 58 -8.86 3.38 -0.12
N PHE A 59 -7.69 2.75 -0.23
CA PHE A 59 -6.40 3.39 -0.38
C PHE A 59 -5.94 3.26 -1.83
N ALA A 60 -5.99 4.35 -2.57
CA ALA A 60 -5.64 4.37 -3.99
C ALA A 60 -4.42 5.26 -4.23
N GLY A 61 -3.48 4.84 -5.08
CA GLY A 61 -2.31 5.65 -5.45
C GLY A 61 -1.07 4.85 -5.80
N PRO A 62 0.03 5.50 -6.22
CA PRO A 62 1.23 4.85 -6.70
C PRO A 62 1.83 3.84 -5.71
N PRO A 63 2.58 2.83 -6.18
CA PRO A 63 3.31 1.93 -5.30
C PRO A 63 4.36 2.69 -4.48
N GLY A 64 4.65 2.17 -3.27
CA GLY A 64 5.65 2.76 -2.38
C GLY A 64 5.20 3.99 -1.60
N THR A 65 3.96 4.46 -1.72
CA THR A 65 3.41 5.62 -1.00
C THR A 65 3.03 5.35 0.46
N GLY A 66 3.10 4.10 0.92
CA GLY A 66 2.87 3.74 2.32
C GLY A 66 1.49 3.19 2.63
N LYS A 67 0.70 2.75 1.65
CA LYS A 67 -0.67 2.21 1.85
C LYS A 67 -0.72 1.06 2.86
N THR A 68 0.10 0.03 2.65
CA THR A 68 0.17 -1.14 3.54
C THR A 68 0.67 -0.76 4.94
N GLN A 69 1.62 0.19 5.02
CA GLN A 69 2.12 0.68 6.29
C GLN A 69 1.07 1.50 7.04
N LEU A 70 0.27 2.32 6.35
CA LEU A 70 -0.84 3.03 6.98
C LEU A 70 -1.88 2.05 7.50
N ALA A 71 -2.22 0.99 6.77
CA ALA A 71 -3.14 -0.04 7.25
C ALA A 71 -2.61 -0.73 8.54
N ALA A 72 -1.30 -1.01 8.60
CA ALA A 72 -0.68 -1.56 9.80
C ALA A 72 -0.71 -0.58 10.98
N GLU A 73 -0.48 0.70 10.74
CA GLU A 73 -0.56 1.74 11.76
C GLU A 73 -1.99 1.95 12.25
N LEU A 74 -3.00 1.92 11.35
CA LEU A 74 -4.41 1.92 11.72
C LEU A 74 -4.75 0.76 12.66
N ALA A 75 -4.36 -0.46 12.30
CA ALA A 75 -4.59 -1.64 13.14
C ALA A 75 -3.97 -1.48 14.52
N ARG A 76 -2.73 -0.99 14.59
CA ARG A 76 -2.03 -0.73 15.84
C ARG A 76 -2.75 0.32 16.71
N GLN A 77 -3.21 1.42 16.10
CA GLN A 77 -3.89 2.50 16.83
C GLN A 77 -5.30 2.13 17.26
N LEU A 78 -5.96 1.24 16.52
CA LEU A 78 -7.26 0.68 16.88
C LEU A 78 -7.15 -0.46 17.92
N GLY A 79 -5.93 -0.92 18.23
CA GLY A 79 -5.71 -2.07 19.09
C GLY A 79 -6.14 -3.41 18.46
N ARG A 80 -6.20 -3.47 17.13
CA ARG A 80 -6.64 -4.64 16.36
C ARG A 80 -5.46 -5.34 15.69
N LYS A 81 -5.59 -6.64 15.49
CA LYS A 81 -4.64 -7.43 14.71
C LYS A 81 -4.85 -7.18 13.22
N LEU A 82 -3.78 -6.90 12.48
CA LEU A 82 -3.86 -6.78 11.02
C LEU A 82 -3.92 -8.17 10.37
N VAL A 83 -4.98 -8.43 9.62
CA VAL A 83 -5.14 -9.61 8.76
C VAL A 83 -4.96 -9.19 7.32
N VAL A 84 -3.85 -9.58 6.71
CA VAL A 84 -3.52 -9.22 5.33
C VAL A 84 -3.97 -10.32 4.39
N LYS A 85 -4.70 -9.94 3.35
CA LYS A 85 -5.08 -10.78 2.20
C LYS A 85 -4.60 -10.14 0.92
N THR A 86 -4.37 -10.95 -0.09
CA THR A 86 -3.96 -10.52 -1.43
C THR A 86 -4.89 -11.10 -2.48
N ALA A 87 -4.79 -10.62 -3.73
CA ALA A 87 -5.56 -11.18 -4.83
C ALA A 87 -5.34 -12.69 -5.01
N SER A 88 -4.15 -13.20 -4.70
CA SER A 88 -3.82 -14.62 -4.78
C SER A 88 -4.52 -15.48 -3.71
N ASP A 89 -4.94 -14.90 -2.60
CA ASP A 89 -5.71 -15.60 -1.58
C ASP A 89 -7.18 -15.76 -1.98
N ILE A 90 -7.63 -14.99 -2.96
CA ILE A 90 -9.02 -14.92 -3.40
C ILE A 90 -9.23 -15.67 -4.72
N LEU A 91 -8.36 -15.42 -5.70
CA LEU A 91 -8.56 -15.94 -7.05
C LEU A 91 -8.23 -17.43 -7.14
N SER A 92 -9.12 -18.18 -7.80
CA SER A 92 -8.93 -19.59 -8.11
C SER A 92 -9.27 -19.88 -9.58
N LYS A 93 -8.69 -20.96 -10.09
CA LYS A 93 -9.00 -21.48 -11.41
C LYS A 93 -10.35 -22.22 -11.46
N TRP A 94 -10.88 -22.60 -10.32
CA TRP A 94 -12.09 -23.41 -10.22
C TRP A 94 -13.32 -22.53 -10.10
N TYR A 95 -14.36 -22.88 -10.83
CA TYR A 95 -15.63 -22.14 -10.82
C TYR A 95 -16.26 -22.12 -9.41
N GLY A 96 -16.67 -20.95 -8.95
CA GLY A 96 -17.32 -20.74 -7.66
C GLY A 96 -16.37 -20.78 -6.45
N GLU A 97 -15.09 -21.06 -6.62
CA GLU A 97 -14.13 -21.09 -5.51
C GLU A 97 -13.68 -19.67 -5.13
N SER A 98 -13.49 -18.78 -6.11
CA SER A 98 -13.15 -17.38 -5.84
C SER A 98 -14.25 -16.68 -5.04
N GLU A 99 -15.52 -16.90 -5.33
CA GLU A 99 -16.65 -16.39 -4.54
C GLU A 99 -16.64 -16.93 -3.11
N ARG A 100 -16.33 -18.21 -2.94
CA ARG A 100 -16.20 -18.82 -1.60
C ARG A 100 -15.03 -18.23 -0.83
N ASN A 101 -13.91 -17.96 -1.49
CA ASN A 101 -12.72 -17.35 -0.88
C ASN A 101 -13.00 -15.91 -0.44
N VAL A 102 -13.74 -15.12 -1.24
CA VAL A 102 -14.22 -13.79 -0.82
C VAL A 102 -15.08 -13.91 0.43
N ALA A 103 -16.08 -14.79 0.42
CA ALA A 103 -16.97 -14.99 1.57
C ALA A 103 -16.20 -15.45 2.81
N ALA A 104 -15.23 -16.37 2.65
CA ALA A 104 -14.38 -16.85 3.75
C ALA A 104 -13.50 -15.72 4.32
N MET A 105 -12.91 -14.88 3.46
CA MET A 105 -12.07 -13.75 3.89
C MET A 105 -12.80 -12.84 4.90
N PHE A 106 -14.05 -12.50 4.64
CA PHE A 106 -14.84 -11.65 5.54
C PHE A 106 -15.39 -12.41 6.75
N ARG A 107 -15.90 -13.63 6.55
CA ARG A 107 -16.52 -14.43 7.61
C ARG A 107 -15.53 -14.90 8.67
N ASP A 108 -14.30 -15.22 8.25
CA ASP A 108 -13.27 -15.77 9.13
C ASP A 108 -12.51 -14.67 9.89
N CYS A 109 -12.75 -13.39 9.55
CA CYS A 109 -12.19 -12.23 10.26
C CYS A 109 -13.04 -11.91 11.49
N ASP A 110 -12.40 -11.75 12.64
CA ASP A 110 -13.03 -11.26 13.87
C ASP A 110 -13.22 -9.74 13.77
N PRO A 111 -14.47 -9.23 13.63
CA PRO A 111 -14.72 -7.82 13.37
C PRO A 111 -14.36 -6.90 14.55
N GLU A 112 -14.29 -7.42 15.77
CA GLU A 112 -13.96 -6.63 16.96
C GLU A 112 -12.45 -6.53 17.20
N HIS A 113 -11.71 -7.61 16.91
CA HIS A 113 -10.30 -7.72 17.25
C HIS A 113 -9.35 -7.66 16.05
N GLU A 114 -9.87 -7.74 14.82
CA GLU A 114 -9.05 -7.75 13.62
C GLU A 114 -9.41 -6.59 12.69
N LEU A 115 -8.40 -6.08 11.95
CA LEU A 115 -8.55 -5.21 10.79
C LEU A 115 -8.23 -6.03 9.55
N LEU A 116 -9.21 -6.18 8.68
CA LEU A 116 -9.04 -6.88 7.42
C LEU A 116 -8.45 -5.94 6.37
N PHE A 117 -7.30 -6.30 5.82
CA PHE A 117 -6.62 -5.55 4.79
C PHE A 117 -6.45 -6.37 3.52
N LEU A 118 -7.01 -5.91 2.42
CA LEU A 118 -6.82 -6.49 1.09
C LEU A 118 -5.80 -5.65 0.31
N ASP A 119 -4.61 -6.20 0.10
CA ASP A 119 -3.60 -5.59 -0.77
C ASP A 119 -3.79 -6.02 -2.23
N GLU A 120 -3.45 -5.13 -3.16
CA GLU A 120 -3.61 -5.36 -4.59
C GLU A 120 -5.05 -5.72 -5.00
N GLY A 121 -6.03 -4.99 -4.44
CA GLY A 121 -7.45 -5.19 -4.74
C GLY A 121 -7.88 -4.83 -6.17
N ASP A 122 -6.94 -4.48 -7.04
CA ASP A 122 -7.17 -4.07 -8.43
C ASP A 122 -8.05 -5.05 -9.20
N VAL A 123 -7.79 -6.34 -9.00
CA VAL A 123 -8.51 -7.43 -9.68
C VAL A 123 -10.00 -7.45 -9.36
N LEU A 124 -10.39 -7.00 -8.16
CA LEU A 124 -11.80 -6.94 -7.74
C LEU A 124 -12.45 -5.59 -8.05
N LEU A 125 -11.67 -4.52 -8.19
CA LEU A 125 -12.14 -3.13 -8.25
C LEU A 125 -12.13 -2.54 -9.67
N THR A 126 -11.44 -3.18 -10.64
CA THR A 126 -11.34 -2.69 -12.02
C THR A 126 -12.66 -2.85 -12.74
N ASP A 127 -13.01 -1.86 -13.57
CA ASP A 127 -14.18 -1.91 -14.45
C ASP A 127 -14.06 -3.05 -15.45
N ARG A 128 -14.96 -4.03 -15.33
CA ARG A 128 -15.03 -5.22 -16.15
C ARG A 128 -16.12 -5.15 -17.22
N SER A 129 -16.57 -3.96 -17.57
CA SER A 129 -17.52 -3.78 -18.67
C SER A 129 -16.96 -4.34 -20.00
N GLN A 130 -15.64 -4.49 -20.09
CA GLN A 130 -14.92 -5.09 -21.23
C GLN A 130 -14.50 -6.54 -21.02
N SER A 131 -14.68 -7.14 -19.82
CA SER A 131 -14.31 -8.54 -19.60
C SER A 131 -15.46 -9.49 -19.99
N SER A 132 -15.17 -10.42 -20.91
CA SER A 132 -16.13 -11.37 -21.49
C SER A 132 -16.50 -12.55 -20.56
N HIS A 133 -15.90 -12.66 -19.36
CA HIS A 133 -16.05 -13.84 -18.50
C HIS A 133 -17.10 -13.67 -17.42
N ARG A 134 -18.17 -14.51 -17.45
CA ARG A 134 -19.23 -14.56 -16.43
C ARG A 134 -18.72 -14.83 -15.01
N ALA A 135 -17.64 -15.60 -14.88
CA ALA A 135 -17.03 -15.93 -13.57
C ALA A 135 -16.56 -14.67 -12.80
N ASP A 136 -16.02 -13.70 -13.50
CA ASP A 136 -15.51 -12.45 -12.89
C ASP A 136 -16.63 -11.60 -12.27
N ARG A 137 -17.84 -11.66 -12.83
CA ARG A 137 -19.00 -10.91 -12.29
C ARG A 137 -19.51 -11.48 -10.98
N GLY A 138 -19.40 -12.80 -10.79
CA GLY A 138 -19.82 -13.47 -9.55
C GLY A 138 -18.95 -13.05 -8.36
N VAL A 139 -17.63 -13.07 -8.55
CA VAL A 139 -16.64 -12.68 -7.54
C VAL A 139 -16.84 -11.22 -7.10
N THR A 140 -17.03 -10.32 -8.08
CA THR A 140 -17.28 -8.92 -7.80
C THR A 140 -18.60 -8.70 -7.05
N ALA A 141 -19.68 -9.38 -7.44
CA ALA A 141 -20.96 -9.26 -6.77
C ALA A 141 -20.89 -9.76 -5.32
N GLU A 142 -20.20 -10.87 -5.08
CA GLU A 142 -20.01 -11.42 -3.73
C GLU A 142 -19.16 -10.46 -2.87
N PHE A 143 -18.08 -9.90 -3.44
CA PHE A 143 -17.26 -8.90 -2.75
C PHE A 143 -18.08 -7.67 -2.36
N LEU A 144 -18.92 -7.13 -3.27
CA LEU A 144 -19.77 -5.98 -2.99
C LEU A 144 -20.79 -6.26 -1.89
N ARG A 145 -21.40 -7.44 -1.91
CA ARG A 145 -22.33 -7.87 -0.87
C ARG A 145 -21.68 -7.86 0.50
N TRP A 146 -20.48 -8.42 0.62
CA TRP A 146 -19.75 -8.43 1.88
C TRP A 146 -19.28 -7.04 2.31
N LEU A 147 -18.86 -6.20 1.36
CA LEU A 147 -18.45 -4.83 1.66
C LEU A 147 -19.59 -4.00 2.29
N GLU A 148 -20.85 -4.30 1.93
CA GLU A 148 -22.03 -3.64 2.50
C GLU A 148 -22.47 -4.19 3.85
N CYS A 149 -22.18 -5.47 4.12
CA CYS A 149 -22.68 -6.17 5.31
C CYS A 149 -21.62 -6.39 6.39
N PHE A 150 -20.34 -6.07 6.13
CA PHE A 150 -19.27 -6.33 7.07
C PHE A 150 -19.25 -5.30 8.21
N GLU A 151 -19.45 -5.77 9.43
CA GLU A 151 -19.51 -4.93 10.64
C GLU A 151 -18.14 -4.73 11.33
N GLY A 152 -17.05 -4.86 10.57
CA GLY A 152 -15.68 -4.65 11.04
C GLY A 152 -14.96 -3.53 10.32
N VAL A 153 -13.66 -3.41 10.54
CA VAL A 153 -12.80 -2.48 9.79
C VAL A 153 -12.17 -3.21 8.61
N PHE A 154 -12.51 -2.76 7.42
CA PHE A 154 -11.97 -3.27 6.17
C PHE A 154 -11.22 -2.17 5.40
N VAL A 155 -10.01 -2.45 4.97
CA VAL A 155 -9.20 -1.56 4.14
C VAL A 155 -8.79 -2.29 2.87
N CYS A 156 -9.01 -1.68 1.72
CA CYS A 156 -8.57 -2.20 0.43
C CYS A 156 -7.55 -1.25 -0.20
N ALA A 157 -6.43 -1.76 -0.70
CA ALA A 157 -5.41 -0.99 -1.38
C ALA A 157 -5.34 -1.31 -2.87
N THR A 158 -5.11 -0.27 -3.69
CA THR A 158 -4.94 -0.38 -5.14
C THR A 158 -3.83 0.55 -5.64
N ASN A 159 -3.10 0.10 -6.64
CA ASN A 159 -2.12 0.92 -7.35
C ASN A 159 -2.69 1.59 -8.60
N HIS A 160 -3.87 1.18 -9.06
CA HIS A 160 -4.51 1.59 -10.32
C HIS A 160 -5.74 2.48 -10.10
N ALA A 161 -5.57 3.60 -9.40
CA ALA A 161 -6.66 4.54 -9.08
C ALA A 161 -7.51 4.97 -10.29
N ALA A 162 -6.88 5.14 -11.47
CA ALA A 162 -7.55 5.58 -12.69
C ALA A 162 -8.44 4.50 -13.35
N GLN A 163 -8.29 3.24 -12.97
CA GLN A 163 -9.02 2.10 -13.57
C GLN A 163 -10.16 1.59 -12.68
N LEU A 164 -10.40 2.27 -11.55
CA LEU A 164 -11.43 1.86 -10.61
C LEU A 164 -12.83 2.16 -11.17
N ASP A 165 -13.73 1.18 -11.03
CA ASP A 165 -15.13 1.40 -11.29
C ASP A 165 -15.73 2.40 -10.27
N PRO A 166 -16.31 3.53 -10.73
CA PRO A 166 -16.95 4.49 -9.84
C PRO A 166 -18.08 3.90 -8.99
N ALA A 167 -18.79 2.89 -9.51
CA ALA A 167 -19.85 2.23 -8.76
C ALA A 167 -19.29 1.40 -7.59
N MET A 168 -18.11 0.80 -7.76
CA MET A 168 -17.39 0.09 -6.71
C MET A 168 -16.86 1.03 -5.64
N THR A 169 -16.22 2.12 -6.07
CA THR A 169 -15.59 3.07 -5.14
C THR A 169 -16.58 3.77 -4.22
N ARG A 170 -17.83 3.98 -4.68
CA ARG A 170 -18.90 4.61 -3.88
C ARG A 170 -19.33 3.81 -2.65
N ARG A 171 -19.01 2.53 -2.59
CA ARG A 171 -19.39 1.63 -1.49
C ARG A 171 -18.38 1.68 -0.32
N PHE A 172 -17.23 2.30 -0.54
CA PHE A 172 -16.30 2.58 0.55
C PHE A 172 -16.70 3.85 1.29
N THR A 173 -16.76 3.77 2.62
CA THR A 173 -17.05 4.90 3.49
C THR A 173 -16.01 6.00 3.34
N HIS A 174 -14.75 5.61 3.27
CA HIS A 174 -13.62 6.53 3.09
C HIS A 174 -12.81 6.18 1.85
N ARG A 175 -12.31 7.22 1.18
CA ARG A 175 -11.44 7.07 0.00
C ARG A 175 -10.26 8.00 0.15
N LEU A 176 -9.07 7.42 0.31
CA LEU A 176 -7.83 8.14 0.46
C LEU A 176 -7.00 7.96 -0.81
N THR A 177 -6.65 9.09 -1.42
CA THR A 177 -5.77 9.09 -2.59
C THR A 177 -4.36 9.44 -2.14
N PHE A 178 -3.47 8.47 -2.24
CA PHE A 178 -2.06 8.62 -1.92
C PHE A 178 -1.34 9.26 -3.10
N LEU A 179 -0.50 10.24 -2.80
CA LEU A 179 0.31 10.98 -3.77
C LEU A 179 1.81 10.74 -3.52
N PRO A 180 2.67 11.01 -4.51
CA PRO A 180 4.08 11.19 -4.27
C PRO A 180 4.33 12.25 -3.20
N MET A 181 5.48 12.18 -2.53
CA MET A 181 5.85 13.12 -1.47
C MET A 181 5.94 14.55 -1.97
N THR A 182 5.53 15.50 -1.13
CA THR A 182 5.77 16.93 -1.37
C THR A 182 7.27 17.26 -1.34
N ALA A 183 7.67 18.39 -1.88
CA ALA A 183 9.08 18.84 -1.85
C ALA A 183 9.61 18.93 -0.42
N SER A 184 8.81 19.44 0.52
CA SER A 184 9.16 19.53 1.93
C SER A 184 9.35 18.14 2.56
N GLN A 185 8.44 17.20 2.32
CA GLN A 185 8.56 15.83 2.83
C GLN A 185 9.81 15.13 2.28
N ARG A 186 10.13 15.31 0.98
CA ARG A 186 11.35 14.75 0.38
C ARG A 186 12.60 15.33 1.01
N GLY A 187 12.63 16.66 1.28
CA GLY A 187 13.74 17.32 1.96
C GLY A 187 13.95 16.78 3.37
N SER A 188 12.90 16.76 4.17
CA SER A 188 12.97 16.24 5.55
C SER A 188 13.39 14.78 5.61
N LEU A 189 12.86 13.94 4.71
CA LEU A 189 13.22 12.51 4.68
C LEU A 189 14.68 12.30 4.22
N LEU A 190 15.16 13.08 3.24
CA LEU A 190 16.57 13.02 2.85
C LEU A 190 17.49 13.45 3.98
N ALA A 191 17.17 14.55 4.66
CA ALA A 191 17.93 15.04 5.80
C ALA A 191 17.97 14.01 6.95
N GLU A 192 16.82 13.40 7.28
CA GLU A 192 16.73 12.33 8.29
C GLU A 192 17.62 11.12 7.92
N MET A 193 17.56 10.69 6.66
CA MET A 193 18.27 9.48 6.24
C MET A 193 19.76 9.67 5.99
N ALA A 194 20.15 10.83 5.47
CA ALA A 194 21.55 11.10 5.11
C ALA A 194 22.33 11.80 6.22
N LEU A 195 21.65 12.65 7.03
CA LEU A 195 22.27 13.46 8.06
C LEU A 195 21.85 13.06 9.48
N GLY A 196 20.86 12.19 9.62
CA GLY A 196 20.35 11.72 10.90
C GLY A 196 19.37 12.66 11.60
N ASP A 197 19.04 13.81 10.99
CA ASP A 197 18.11 14.80 11.53
C ASP A 197 17.19 15.33 10.41
N ALA A 198 15.87 15.14 10.55
CA ALA A 198 14.87 15.60 9.59
C ALA A 198 14.80 17.14 9.45
N GLN A 199 15.34 17.87 10.40
CA GLN A 199 15.40 19.33 10.45
C GLN A 199 16.75 19.89 9.95
N ALA A 200 17.71 19.03 9.64
CA ALA A 200 19.01 19.48 9.18
C ALA A 200 18.87 20.28 7.86
N PRO A 201 19.52 21.48 7.78
CA PRO A 201 19.40 22.30 6.59
C PRO A 201 20.08 21.64 5.38
N LEU A 202 19.38 21.62 4.27
CA LEU A 202 19.93 21.22 2.99
C LEU A 202 20.44 22.45 2.24
N ASN A 203 21.50 22.28 1.46
CA ASN A 203 21.96 23.38 0.61
C ASN A 203 20.98 23.60 -0.57
N SER A 204 20.99 24.81 -1.13
CA SER A 204 20.09 25.23 -2.20
C SER A 204 20.16 24.34 -3.45
N GLY A 205 21.33 23.81 -3.79
CA GLY A 205 21.50 22.89 -4.91
C GLY A 205 20.79 21.53 -4.69
N THR A 206 20.86 21.00 -3.46
CA THR A 206 20.15 19.78 -3.06
C THR A 206 18.65 20.00 -3.11
N GLU A 207 18.15 21.12 -2.58
CA GLU A 207 16.72 21.46 -2.60
C GLU A 207 16.18 21.57 -4.02
N GLN A 208 16.89 22.28 -4.91
CA GLN A 208 16.51 22.40 -6.32
C GLN A 208 16.48 21.04 -7.04
N SER A 209 17.44 20.17 -6.74
CA SER A 209 17.48 18.81 -7.28
C SER A 209 16.26 18.00 -6.81
N LEU A 210 15.93 18.07 -5.53
CA LEU A 210 14.74 17.39 -4.97
C LEU A 210 13.41 17.94 -5.53
N GLN A 211 13.33 19.24 -5.82
CA GLN A 211 12.14 19.81 -6.44
C GLN A 211 11.81 19.18 -7.80
N ARG A 212 12.84 18.81 -8.57
CA ARG A 212 12.69 18.14 -9.87
C ARG A 212 12.28 16.67 -9.75
N LEU A 213 12.51 16.05 -8.59
CA LEU A 213 12.20 14.64 -8.33
C LEU A 213 10.79 14.48 -7.74
N ASP A 214 9.77 14.97 -8.45
CA ASP A 214 8.38 15.17 -7.99
C ASP A 214 7.56 13.88 -7.84
N GLN A 215 8.04 12.74 -8.35
CA GLN A 215 7.34 11.45 -8.27
C GLN A 215 7.89 10.52 -7.19
N LEU A 216 8.81 10.99 -6.36
CA LEU A 216 9.41 10.16 -5.32
C LEU A 216 8.41 9.83 -4.20
N THR A 217 8.48 8.60 -3.74
CA THR A 217 7.68 8.03 -2.67
C THR A 217 8.58 7.57 -1.51
N PRO A 218 8.06 7.35 -0.29
CA PRO A 218 8.84 6.78 0.81
C PRO A 218 9.50 5.44 0.46
N GLY A 219 8.85 4.64 -0.42
CA GLY A 219 9.39 3.37 -0.91
C GLY A 219 10.69 3.53 -1.69
N ASP A 220 10.82 4.60 -2.48
CA ASP A 220 12.05 4.88 -3.24
C ASP A 220 13.21 5.18 -2.29
N PHE A 221 12.98 5.98 -1.27
CA PHE A 221 13.98 6.25 -0.22
C PHE A 221 14.38 4.97 0.53
N ALA A 222 13.43 4.10 0.83
CA ALA A 222 13.71 2.81 1.45
C ALA A 222 14.58 1.91 0.55
N ASN A 223 14.33 1.91 -0.76
CA ASN A 223 15.14 1.19 -1.75
C ASN A 223 16.56 1.74 -1.81
N VAL A 224 16.72 3.06 -1.93
CA VAL A 224 18.03 3.73 -1.94
C VAL A 224 18.79 3.43 -0.65
N ARG A 225 18.16 3.57 0.52
CA ARG A 225 18.78 3.23 1.81
C ARG A 225 19.27 1.79 1.85
N ARG A 226 18.52 0.84 1.27
CA ARG A 226 18.92 -0.56 1.21
C ARG A 226 20.16 -0.76 0.36
N ARG A 227 20.26 -0.07 -0.78
CA ARG A 227 21.45 -0.10 -1.66
C ARG A 227 22.68 0.54 -1.00
N LEU A 228 22.47 1.65 -0.29
CA LEU A 228 23.55 2.41 0.37
C LEU A 228 23.97 1.87 1.74
N ARG A 229 23.33 0.80 2.24
CA ARG A 229 23.47 0.30 3.62
C ARG A 229 24.91 0.04 4.07
N HIS A 230 25.78 -0.35 3.15
CA HIS A 230 27.17 -0.75 3.43
C HIS A 230 28.21 0.23 2.88
N GLN A 231 27.80 1.42 2.47
CA GLN A 231 28.67 2.39 1.82
C GLN A 231 28.45 3.75 2.47
N PRO A 232 29.55 4.52 2.74
CA PRO A 232 29.41 5.92 3.12
C PRO A 232 28.67 6.63 2.00
N ALA A 233 27.57 7.28 2.33
CA ALA A 233 26.74 7.97 1.34
C ALA A 233 26.52 9.41 1.79
N ASP A 234 27.12 10.33 1.04
CA ASP A 234 26.85 11.75 1.14
C ASP A 234 25.56 12.13 0.40
N LEU A 235 25.15 13.38 0.52
CA LEU A 235 23.94 13.90 -0.13
C LEU A 235 24.00 13.75 -1.66
N THR A 236 25.17 13.88 -2.27
CA THR A 236 25.36 13.78 -3.72
C THR A 236 25.02 12.37 -4.21
N ARG A 237 25.49 11.37 -3.48
CA ARG A 237 25.21 9.97 -3.80
C ARG A 237 23.75 9.62 -3.58
N TRP A 238 23.14 10.11 -2.50
CA TRP A 238 21.69 9.94 -2.27
C TRP A 238 20.88 10.52 -3.43
N LEU A 239 21.19 11.74 -3.87
CA LEU A 239 20.49 12.38 -4.99
C LEU A 239 20.67 11.62 -6.30
N ALA A 240 21.87 11.11 -6.59
CA ALA A 240 22.10 10.30 -7.78
C ALA A 240 21.23 9.04 -7.79
N GLU A 241 21.19 8.30 -6.69
CA GLU A 241 20.36 7.10 -6.55
C GLU A 241 18.85 7.40 -6.61
N LEU A 242 18.39 8.48 -5.97
CA LEU A 242 16.99 8.93 -6.05
C LEU A 242 16.61 9.34 -7.47
N THR A 243 17.53 9.93 -8.22
CA THR A 243 17.32 10.27 -9.63
C THR A 243 17.07 9.00 -10.47
N VAL A 244 17.83 7.94 -10.22
CA VAL A 244 17.63 6.64 -10.87
C VAL A 244 16.22 6.07 -10.54
N GLU A 245 15.77 6.14 -9.27
CA GLU A 245 14.42 5.72 -8.90
C GLU A 245 13.33 6.52 -9.64
N GLN A 246 13.52 7.85 -9.75
CA GLN A 246 12.58 8.70 -10.49
C GLN A 246 12.51 8.31 -11.97
N GLN A 247 13.67 8.10 -12.61
CA GLN A 247 13.74 7.75 -14.04
C GLN A 247 13.13 6.40 -14.38
N ALA A 248 13.10 5.48 -13.42
CA ALA A 248 12.49 4.17 -13.57
C ALA A 248 10.94 4.21 -13.58
N LYS A 249 10.33 5.36 -13.22
CA LYS A 249 8.87 5.47 -13.13
C LYS A 249 8.21 5.76 -14.48
N PRO A 250 7.00 5.21 -14.74
CA PRO A 250 6.24 5.52 -15.94
C PRO A 250 5.98 7.04 -16.05
N GLY A 251 6.24 7.63 -17.21
CA GLY A 251 6.02 9.06 -17.48
C GLY A 251 7.18 10.00 -17.11
N ALA A 252 8.27 9.52 -16.49
CA ALA A 252 9.45 10.33 -16.22
C ALA A 252 10.22 10.70 -17.51
N ALA A 253 10.22 9.82 -18.51
CA ALA A 253 10.94 10.02 -19.76
C ALA A 253 10.38 11.12 -20.67
N SER A 254 9.09 11.45 -20.55
CA SER A 254 8.45 12.47 -21.41
C SER A 254 8.76 13.93 -21.02
N ARG A 255 9.30 14.16 -19.80
CA ARG A 255 9.65 15.50 -19.31
C ARG A 255 11.08 15.93 -19.57
N SER A 256 11.95 15.02 -20.00
CA SER A 256 13.37 15.33 -20.26
C SER A 256 13.64 15.82 -21.69
N MET A 257 12.66 15.87 -22.58
CA MET A 257 12.79 16.32 -23.99
C MET A 257 12.24 17.74 -24.25
N GLY A 258 12.25 18.61 -23.28
CA GLY A 258 11.83 19.99 -23.40
C GLY A 258 12.97 20.97 -23.17
N PHE A 259 14.07 20.88 -23.94
CA PHE A 259 15.03 21.95 -24.09
C PHE A 259 15.56 21.93 -25.55
N VAL A 260 14.96 22.74 -26.37
CA VAL A 260 15.61 23.45 -27.49
C VAL A 260 15.37 24.91 -27.24
#